data_bf033759f9e4bbd7b5937e2b8a1db0de
#
_entry.id   bf033759f9e4bbd7b5937e2b8a1db0de
#
_cell.length_a   1.000
_cell.length_b   1.000
_cell.length_c   1.000
_cell.angle_alpha   90.00
_cell.angle_beta   90.00
_cell.angle_gamma   90.00
#
_symmetry.space_group_name_H-M   'P 1'
#
loop_
_entity.id
_entity.type
_entity.pdbx_description
1 polymer ?
#
loop_
_entity_poly.entity_id
_entity_poly.type
_entity_poly.pdbx_seq_one_letter_code
_entity_poly.pdbx_strand_id
1 'polypeptide(L)'
;KFFADFLEHSLEGTVSDEEMTAFKRVMETLPPSPQIDMTFKKAPFASENEVYDAVSEVGKPVVNYGFVDSVMGNISYLHNDILYISQTGSFLDELEGFIDPCPVDNSSCTGITASSELPAHMLIVTDSPKRAILHGHPKFSVIMSLVCDKKDCEFDGQCHVNCPDPRYVKDIPIVSGETGTGPNALCNTVPKALKEHRG
;
A
#
# COMPACT_ATOMS: atom_id res chain seq x y z
N LYS A 1 3.55 6.53 -20.28
CA LYS A 1 5.00 6.75 -20.58
C LYS A 1 5.49 8.10 -20.08
N PHE A 2 4.95 9.25 -20.54
CA PHE A 2 5.41 10.59 -20.13
C PHE A 2 5.58 10.76 -18.61
N PHE A 3 4.58 10.40 -17.80
CA PHE A 3 4.67 10.54 -16.34
C PHE A 3 5.73 9.63 -15.71
N ALA A 4 5.93 8.45 -16.26
CA ALA A 4 6.97 7.55 -15.77
C ALA A 4 8.36 8.14 -16.06
N ASP A 5 8.60 8.55 -17.31
CA ASP A 5 9.85 9.19 -17.71
C ASP A 5 10.13 10.45 -16.85
N PHE A 6 9.11 11.30 -16.64
CA PHE A 6 9.23 12.50 -15.79
C PHE A 6 9.58 12.17 -14.34
N LEU A 7 8.93 11.17 -13.75
CA LEU A 7 9.21 10.75 -12.37
C LEU A 7 10.62 10.18 -12.23
N GLU A 8 11.06 9.36 -13.18
CA GLU A 8 12.42 8.81 -13.21
C GLU A 8 13.45 9.95 -13.30
N HIS A 9 13.33 10.85 -14.27
CA HIS A 9 14.21 12.03 -14.39
C HIS A 9 14.17 12.93 -13.14
N SER A 10 12.99 13.07 -12.51
CA SER A 10 12.85 13.84 -11.27
C SER A 10 13.61 13.18 -10.10
N LEU A 11 13.58 11.87 -10.02
CA LEU A 11 14.32 11.12 -8.99
C LEU A 11 15.84 11.20 -9.20
N GLU A 12 16.29 11.27 -10.44
CA GLU A 12 17.68 11.40 -10.83
C GLU A 12 18.20 12.84 -10.86
N GLY A 13 17.29 13.82 -10.79
CA GLY A 13 17.63 15.25 -10.90
C GLY A 13 17.98 15.70 -12.33
N THR A 14 17.47 14.99 -13.34
CA THR A 14 17.77 15.20 -14.77
C THR A 14 16.58 15.74 -15.58
N VAL A 15 15.53 16.24 -14.90
CA VAL A 15 14.32 16.78 -15.54
C VAL A 15 14.68 17.95 -16.47
N SER A 16 14.27 17.86 -17.73
CA SER A 16 14.40 18.93 -18.70
C SER A 16 13.36 20.05 -18.49
N ASP A 17 13.64 21.25 -19.01
CA ASP A 17 12.70 22.36 -18.97
C ASP A 17 11.39 22.08 -19.73
N GLU A 18 11.46 21.29 -20.79
CA GLU A 18 10.28 20.87 -21.57
C GLU A 18 9.39 19.94 -20.74
N GLU A 19 9.98 18.94 -20.08
CA GLU A 19 9.26 18.01 -19.18
C GLU A 19 8.65 18.75 -18.00
N MET A 20 9.39 19.67 -17.38
CA MET A 20 8.89 20.49 -16.29
C MET A 20 7.70 21.38 -16.75
N THR A 21 7.77 21.93 -17.94
CA THR A 21 6.69 22.75 -18.51
C THR A 21 5.44 21.91 -18.78
N ALA A 22 5.62 20.72 -19.37
CA ALA A 22 4.51 19.80 -19.60
C ALA A 22 3.87 19.32 -18.30
N PHE A 23 4.68 19.00 -17.28
CA PHE A 23 4.21 18.62 -15.96
C PHE A 23 3.38 19.73 -15.30
N LYS A 24 3.87 20.97 -15.30
CA LYS A 24 3.14 22.14 -14.76
C LYS A 24 1.78 22.32 -15.40
N ARG A 25 1.68 22.19 -16.73
CA ARG A 25 0.37 22.25 -17.43
C ARG A 25 -0.61 21.20 -16.95
N VAL A 26 -0.14 19.99 -16.72
CA VAL A 26 -1.01 18.92 -16.18
C VAL A 26 -1.42 19.24 -14.75
N MET A 27 -0.48 19.67 -13.90
CA MET A 27 -0.77 20.03 -12.51
C MET A 27 -1.79 21.16 -12.38
N GLU A 28 -1.79 22.13 -13.29
CA GLU A 28 -2.79 23.22 -13.35
C GLU A 28 -4.21 22.72 -13.63
N THR A 29 -4.35 21.54 -14.23
CA THR A 29 -5.67 20.93 -14.51
C THR A 29 -6.18 20.06 -13.36
N LEU A 30 -5.32 19.74 -12.39
CA LEU A 30 -5.71 18.92 -11.24
C LEU A 30 -6.38 19.79 -10.17
N PRO A 31 -7.34 19.23 -9.42
CA PRO A 31 -7.87 19.93 -8.26
C PRO A 31 -6.76 20.18 -7.24
N PRO A 32 -6.81 21.26 -6.47
CA PRO A 32 -5.83 21.52 -5.43
C PRO A 32 -5.82 20.36 -4.42
N SER A 33 -4.64 20.02 -3.92
CA SER A 33 -4.52 19.01 -2.86
C SER A 33 -5.35 19.43 -1.65
N PRO A 34 -6.11 18.51 -1.04
CA PRO A 34 -6.88 18.83 0.14
C PRO A 34 -5.95 19.30 1.26
N GLN A 35 -6.34 20.39 1.93
CA GLN A 35 -5.69 20.85 3.14
C GLN A 35 -6.29 20.07 4.30
N ILE A 36 -5.57 19.07 4.81
CA ILE A 36 -6.00 18.25 5.93
C ILE A 36 -5.07 18.52 7.10
N ASP A 37 -5.65 18.95 8.21
CA ASP A 37 -4.93 19.02 9.48
C ASP A 37 -4.82 17.59 10.02
N MET A 38 -3.62 17.00 9.90
CA MET A 38 -3.36 15.62 10.30
C MET A 38 -2.77 15.58 11.71
N THR A 39 -3.62 15.56 12.71
CA THR A 39 -3.23 15.32 14.09
C THR A 39 -3.65 13.92 14.50
N PHE A 40 -2.81 12.93 14.20
CA PHE A 40 -3.09 11.53 14.54
C PHE A 40 -2.77 11.21 16.00
N LYS A 41 -3.58 10.34 16.60
CA LYS A 41 -3.21 9.68 17.86
C LYS A 41 -1.93 8.88 17.66
N LYS A 42 -1.01 9.00 18.61
CA LYS A 42 0.27 8.28 18.57
C LYS A 42 0.21 6.99 19.37
N ALA A 43 0.71 5.91 18.79
CA ALA A 43 0.93 4.66 19.51
C ALA A 43 2.02 4.85 20.61
N PRO A 44 2.04 3.96 21.64
CA PRO A 44 1.17 2.79 21.82
C PRO A 44 -0.23 3.17 22.28
N PHE A 45 -1.25 2.41 21.83
CA PHE A 45 -2.64 2.59 22.26
C PHE A 45 -2.92 1.82 23.55
N ALA A 46 -3.76 2.38 24.42
CA ALA A 46 -4.08 1.79 25.72
C ALA A 46 -5.28 0.82 25.66
N SER A 47 -6.13 0.95 24.64
CA SER A 47 -7.35 0.16 24.50
C SER A 47 -7.68 -0.16 23.05
N GLU A 48 -8.52 -1.18 22.86
CA GLU A 48 -9.06 -1.53 21.54
C GLU A 48 -9.81 -0.39 20.88
N ASN A 49 -10.60 0.37 21.64
CA ASN A 49 -11.33 1.52 21.10
C ASN A 49 -10.38 2.58 20.52
N GLU A 50 -9.23 2.81 21.15
CA GLU A 50 -8.22 3.71 20.61
C GLU A 50 -7.62 3.18 19.29
N VAL A 51 -7.51 1.85 19.14
CA VAL A 51 -7.06 1.23 17.90
C VAL A 51 -8.11 1.42 16.79
N TYR A 52 -9.38 1.12 17.06
CA TYR A 52 -10.47 1.36 16.11
C TYR A 52 -10.54 2.81 15.64
N ASP A 53 -10.47 3.75 16.60
CA ASP A 53 -10.47 5.18 16.31
C ASP A 53 -9.28 5.55 15.42
N ALA A 54 -8.07 5.11 15.79
CA ALA A 54 -6.85 5.46 15.06
C ALA A 54 -6.82 4.89 13.64
N VAL A 55 -7.26 3.64 13.44
CA VAL A 55 -7.34 3.02 12.12
C VAL A 55 -8.37 3.75 11.24
N SER A 56 -9.55 4.09 11.80
CA SER A 56 -10.58 4.84 11.09
C SER A 56 -10.14 6.28 10.75
N GLU A 57 -9.41 6.92 11.66
CA GLU A 57 -8.90 8.28 11.46
C GLU A 57 -7.86 8.35 10.33
N VAL A 58 -6.96 7.36 10.23
CA VAL A 58 -5.94 7.29 9.18
C VAL A 58 -6.55 7.06 7.79
N GLY A 59 -7.66 6.34 7.68
CA GLY A 59 -8.30 6.06 6.40
C GLY A 59 -8.74 7.31 5.64
N LYS A 60 -9.29 8.31 6.31
CA LYS A 60 -9.80 9.55 5.71
C LYS A 60 -8.75 10.31 4.88
N PRO A 61 -7.57 10.67 5.42
CA PRO A 61 -6.54 11.34 4.62
C PRO A 61 -6.00 10.46 3.49
N VAL A 62 -5.92 9.13 3.65
CA VAL A 62 -5.48 8.22 2.60
C VAL A 62 -6.36 8.34 1.35
N VAL A 63 -7.69 8.38 1.53
CA VAL A 63 -8.66 8.61 0.45
C VAL A 63 -8.57 10.04 -0.08
N ASN A 64 -8.57 11.03 0.81
CA ASN A 64 -8.57 12.45 0.43
C ASN A 64 -7.31 12.86 -0.36
N TYR A 65 -6.15 12.26 -0.07
CA TYR A 65 -4.92 12.49 -0.84
C TYR A 65 -4.84 11.63 -2.12
N GLY A 66 -5.83 10.81 -2.41
CA GLY A 66 -5.87 9.97 -3.60
C GLY A 66 -4.85 8.84 -3.60
N PHE A 67 -4.46 8.34 -2.41
CA PHE A 67 -3.61 7.16 -2.29
C PHE A 67 -4.37 5.86 -2.52
N VAL A 68 -5.69 5.92 -2.49
CA VAL A 68 -6.59 4.83 -2.87
C VAL A 68 -7.80 5.40 -3.61
N ASP A 69 -8.39 4.58 -4.46
CA ASP A 69 -9.66 4.84 -5.12
C ASP A 69 -10.70 3.82 -4.62
N SER A 70 -11.89 4.32 -4.23
CA SER A 70 -13.02 3.47 -3.82
C SER A 70 -12.65 2.50 -2.68
N VAL A 71 -12.85 1.21 -2.89
CA VAL A 71 -12.65 0.11 -1.93
C VAL A 71 -11.24 -0.52 -1.99
N MET A 72 -10.33 0.14 -2.66
CA MET A 72 -8.96 -0.35 -2.82
C MET A 72 -8.10 -0.01 -1.59
N GLY A 73 -7.11 -0.86 -1.34
CA GLY A 73 -6.22 -0.69 -0.18
C GLY A 73 -6.81 -1.25 1.12
N ASN A 74 -5.99 -1.24 2.15
CA ASN A 74 -6.37 -1.70 3.49
C ASN A 74 -5.44 -1.12 4.55
N ILE A 75 -5.90 -1.14 5.79
CA ILE A 75 -5.15 -0.65 6.95
C ILE A 75 -5.23 -1.70 8.04
N SER A 76 -4.13 -1.92 8.74
CA SER A 76 -4.13 -2.76 9.95
C SER A 76 -3.20 -2.23 11.04
N TYR A 77 -3.50 -2.64 12.26
CA TYR A 77 -2.67 -2.40 13.43
C TYR A 77 -2.68 -3.59 14.39
N LEU A 78 -1.50 -4.04 14.83
CA LEU A 78 -1.35 -5.12 15.80
C LEU A 78 -1.35 -4.57 17.24
N HIS A 79 -2.31 -4.98 18.05
CA HIS A 79 -2.43 -4.66 19.46
C HIS A 79 -2.77 -5.91 20.27
N ASN A 80 -1.95 -6.22 21.29
CA ASN A 80 -2.17 -7.37 22.19
C ASN A 80 -2.46 -8.70 21.48
N ASP A 81 -1.62 -9.05 20.49
CA ASP A 81 -1.73 -10.25 19.66
C ASP A 81 -3.04 -10.37 18.84
N ILE A 82 -3.73 -9.25 18.67
CA ILE A 82 -4.88 -9.10 17.77
C ILE A 82 -4.53 -8.11 16.67
N LEU A 83 -4.67 -8.52 15.42
CA LEU A 83 -4.53 -7.66 14.25
C LEU A 83 -5.90 -7.07 13.90
N TYR A 84 -6.06 -5.77 14.10
CA TYR A 84 -7.23 -5.02 13.68
C TYR A 84 -7.03 -4.61 12.23
N ILE A 85 -7.87 -5.11 11.33
CA ILE A 85 -7.72 -4.90 9.88
C ILE A 85 -9.05 -4.48 9.25
N SER A 86 -8.99 -3.57 8.28
CA SER A 86 -10.17 -3.19 7.50
C SER A 86 -10.76 -4.38 6.73
N GLN A 87 -12.08 -4.40 6.59
CA GLN A 87 -12.81 -5.45 5.87
C GLN A 87 -12.62 -5.35 4.36
N THR A 88 -12.73 -6.48 3.67
CA THR A 88 -12.75 -6.52 2.20
C THR A 88 -13.87 -5.65 1.64
N GLY A 89 -13.53 -4.77 0.72
CA GLY A 89 -14.50 -3.93 0.04
C GLY A 89 -15.01 -2.75 0.87
N SER A 90 -14.45 -2.47 2.06
CA SER A 90 -14.77 -1.27 2.82
C SER A 90 -14.11 -0.03 2.22
N PHE A 91 -14.79 1.11 2.33
CA PHE A 91 -14.19 2.41 2.03
C PHE A 91 -13.31 2.84 3.20
N LEU A 92 -12.05 3.20 2.92
CA LEU A 92 -11.10 3.53 3.98
C LEU A 92 -11.46 4.81 4.76
N ASP A 93 -12.23 5.71 4.19
CA ASP A 93 -12.76 6.92 4.85
C ASP A 93 -14.03 6.67 5.67
N GLU A 94 -14.61 5.47 5.61
CA GLU A 94 -15.84 5.06 6.29
C GLU A 94 -15.64 3.74 7.07
N LEU A 95 -14.56 3.62 7.85
CA LEU A 95 -14.18 2.37 8.53
C LEU A 95 -14.91 2.10 9.85
N GLU A 96 -15.81 2.96 10.31
CA GLU A 96 -16.58 2.70 11.52
C GLU A 96 -17.46 1.44 11.34
N GLY A 97 -17.21 0.41 12.16
CA GLY A 97 -17.88 -0.89 12.04
C GLY A 97 -17.33 -1.83 10.95
N PHE A 98 -16.30 -1.43 10.22
CA PHE A 98 -15.67 -2.20 9.14
C PHE A 98 -14.21 -2.58 9.43
N ILE A 99 -13.88 -2.82 10.69
CA ILE A 99 -12.56 -3.29 11.13
C ILE A 99 -12.75 -4.59 11.89
N ASP A 100 -12.09 -5.66 11.44
CA ASP A 100 -12.13 -6.97 12.07
C ASP A 100 -10.96 -7.17 13.02
N PRO A 101 -11.20 -7.63 14.27
CA PRO A 101 -10.17 -8.09 15.19
C PRO A 101 -9.78 -9.54 14.90
N CYS A 102 -8.61 -9.76 14.34
CA CYS A 102 -8.09 -11.06 13.93
C CYS A 102 -6.96 -11.52 14.86
N PRO A 103 -7.17 -12.52 15.75
CA PRO A 103 -6.10 -13.06 16.57
C PRO A 103 -4.98 -13.67 15.73
N VAL A 104 -3.71 -13.40 16.09
CA VAL A 104 -2.54 -13.90 15.34
C VAL A 104 -2.39 -15.43 15.41
N ASP A 105 -2.99 -16.07 16.39
CA ASP A 105 -3.00 -17.53 16.54
C ASP A 105 -4.16 -18.24 15.81
N ASN A 106 -4.97 -17.48 15.05
CA ASN A 106 -6.16 -17.97 14.35
C ASN A 106 -7.21 -18.62 15.28
N SER A 107 -7.26 -18.27 16.55
CA SER A 107 -8.20 -18.83 17.54
C SER A 107 -9.65 -18.41 17.35
N SER A 108 -9.92 -17.50 16.40
CA SER A 108 -11.26 -16.98 16.13
C SER A 108 -11.54 -16.89 14.63
N CYS A 109 -12.81 -16.97 14.24
CA CYS A 109 -13.30 -16.75 12.88
C CYS A 109 -13.74 -15.29 12.61
N THR A 110 -13.41 -14.34 13.49
CA THR A 110 -13.77 -12.92 13.33
C THR A 110 -13.21 -12.29 12.06
N GLY A 111 -12.12 -12.83 11.51
CA GLY A 111 -11.52 -12.36 10.26
C GLY A 111 -12.19 -12.86 8.97
N ILE A 112 -13.41 -13.40 9.03
CA ILE A 112 -14.07 -13.93 7.82
C ILE A 112 -14.42 -12.84 6.79
N THR A 113 -14.62 -11.61 7.26
CA THR A 113 -14.88 -10.41 6.44
C THR A 113 -13.65 -9.55 6.24
N ALA A 114 -12.54 -9.88 6.87
CA ALA A 114 -11.29 -9.14 6.78
C ALA A 114 -10.75 -9.04 5.35
N SER A 115 -9.92 -8.04 5.12
CA SER A 115 -9.23 -7.87 3.83
C SER A 115 -8.64 -9.18 3.31
N SER A 116 -8.75 -9.42 2.00
CA SER A 116 -8.13 -10.57 1.33
C SER A 116 -6.60 -10.63 1.50
N GLU A 117 -5.98 -9.53 1.96
CA GLU A 117 -4.55 -9.45 2.26
C GLU A 117 -4.20 -9.75 3.73
N LEU A 118 -5.18 -10.14 4.54
CA LEU A 118 -4.94 -10.58 5.92
C LEU A 118 -3.74 -11.53 6.05
N PRO A 119 -3.54 -12.55 5.18
CA PRO A 119 -2.37 -13.43 5.27
C PRO A 119 -1.03 -12.69 5.15
N ALA A 120 -0.93 -11.70 4.26
CA ALA A 120 0.28 -10.90 4.11
C ALA A 120 0.53 -10.02 5.34
N HIS A 121 -0.50 -9.35 5.84
CA HIS A 121 -0.43 -8.51 7.04
C HIS A 121 -0.03 -9.34 8.27
N MET A 122 -0.64 -10.52 8.46
CA MET A 122 -0.27 -11.43 9.56
C MET A 122 1.22 -11.81 9.52
N LEU A 123 1.74 -12.21 8.36
CA LEU A 123 3.16 -12.56 8.22
C LEU A 123 4.08 -11.37 8.49
N ILE A 124 3.71 -10.16 8.04
CA ILE A 124 4.53 -8.97 8.28
C ILE A 124 4.62 -8.67 9.78
N VAL A 125 3.49 -8.66 10.50
CA VAL A 125 3.48 -8.29 11.92
C VAL A 125 4.04 -9.38 12.83
N THR A 126 3.98 -10.65 12.44
CA THR A 126 4.57 -11.76 13.21
C THR A 126 6.06 -11.92 12.96
N ASP A 127 6.52 -11.62 11.75
CA ASP A 127 7.90 -11.82 11.32
C ASP A 127 8.78 -10.56 11.45
N SER A 128 8.22 -9.43 11.88
CA SER A 128 8.93 -8.16 12.01
C SER A 128 8.47 -7.35 13.23
N PRO A 129 9.21 -6.33 13.65
CA PRO A 129 8.79 -5.42 14.73
C PRO A 129 7.70 -4.43 14.31
N LYS A 130 7.23 -4.48 13.07
CA LYS A 130 6.20 -3.58 12.55
C LYS A 130 4.85 -3.90 13.19
N ARG A 131 4.10 -2.85 13.54
CA ARG A 131 2.78 -2.96 14.18
C ARG A 131 1.66 -2.40 13.32
N ALA A 132 1.97 -1.48 12.43
CA ALA A 132 1.01 -0.84 11.52
C ALA A 132 1.36 -1.14 10.08
N ILE A 133 0.36 -1.41 9.27
CA ILE A 133 0.49 -1.58 7.83
C ILE A 133 -0.58 -0.73 7.16
N LEU A 134 -0.16 0.08 6.20
CA LEU A 134 -1.02 0.81 5.28
C LEU A 134 -0.71 0.34 3.87
N HIS A 135 -1.68 -0.26 3.21
CA HIS A 135 -1.63 -0.58 1.80
C HIS A 135 -2.47 0.43 1.02
N GLY A 136 -1.87 1.04 0.05
CA GLY A 136 -2.52 1.98 -0.86
C GLY A 136 -2.07 1.78 -2.30
N HIS A 137 -2.75 2.49 -3.23
CA HIS A 137 -2.48 2.45 -4.66
C HIS A 137 -2.14 3.85 -5.20
N PRO A 138 -1.07 4.50 -4.72
CA PRO A 138 -0.70 5.82 -5.21
C PRO A 138 -0.43 5.76 -6.72
N LYS A 139 -1.13 6.58 -7.50
CA LYS A 139 -1.14 6.49 -8.98
C LYS A 139 0.26 6.52 -9.58
N PHE A 140 1.13 7.38 -9.08
CA PHE A 140 2.49 7.50 -9.60
C PHE A 140 3.38 6.30 -9.24
N SER A 141 3.23 5.74 -8.04
CA SER A 141 3.93 4.51 -7.65
C SER A 141 3.52 3.34 -8.53
N VAL A 142 2.21 3.23 -8.83
CA VAL A 142 1.69 2.20 -9.75
C VAL A 142 2.26 2.40 -11.16
N ILE A 143 2.27 3.64 -11.68
CA ILE A 143 2.85 3.95 -13.00
C ILE A 143 4.32 3.54 -13.06
N MET A 144 5.11 3.92 -12.05
CA MET A 144 6.53 3.57 -11.99
C MET A 144 6.75 2.05 -11.90
N SER A 145 5.91 1.34 -11.17
CA SER A 145 6.02 -0.11 -11.05
C SER A 145 5.75 -0.85 -12.35
N LEU A 146 5.03 -0.24 -13.29
CA LEU A 146 4.72 -0.81 -14.61
C LEU A 146 5.81 -0.53 -15.66
N VAL A 147 6.75 0.38 -15.39
CA VAL A 147 7.81 0.71 -16.34
C VAL A 147 8.85 -0.40 -16.38
N CYS A 148 9.15 -0.89 -17.58
CA CYS A 148 10.20 -1.87 -17.81
C CYS A 148 10.76 -1.66 -19.22
N ASP A 149 12.10 -1.54 -19.32
CA ASP A 149 12.80 -1.34 -20.59
C ASP A 149 13.23 -2.65 -21.27
N LYS A 150 12.95 -3.79 -20.64
CA LYS A 150 13.29 -5.11 -21.19
C LYS A 150 12.45 -5.38 -22.44
N LYS A 151 13.13 -5.47 -23.58
CA LYS A 151 12.50 -5.85 -24.86
C LYS A 151 12.43 -7.37 -24.98
N ASP A 152 11.42 -7.85 -25.70
CA ASP A 152 11.22 -9.28 -26.00
C ASP A 152 11.18 -10.16 -24.75
N CYS A 153 10.54 -9.68 -23.68
CA CYS A 153 10.40 -10.37 -22.41
C CYS A 153 9.30 -11.44 -22.51
N GLU A 154 9.62 -12.68 -22.16
CA GLU A 154 8.64 -13.80 -22.13
C GLU A 154 7.52 -13.61 -21.10
N PHE A 155 7.71 -12.71 -20.10
CA PHE A 155 6.74 -12.35 -19.07
C PHE A 155 5.98 -11.06 -19.40
N ASP A 156 6.10 -10.53 -20.61
CA ASP A 156 5.38 -9.31 -21.00
C ASP A 156 3.86 -9.49 -20.80
N GLY A 157 3.24 -8.51 -20.16
CA GLY A 157 1.82 -8.58 -19.75
C GLY A 157 1.53 -9.43 -18.50
N GLN A 158 2.49 -10.20 -17.98
CA GLN A 158 2.34 -11.05 -16.79
C GLN A 158 3.35 -10.73 -15.68
N CYS A 159 4.18 -9.72 -15.82
CA CYS A 159 5.22 -9.37 -14.87
C CYS A 159 4.68 -8.94 -13.49
N HIS A 160 3.41 -8.57 -13.39
CA HIS A 160 2.74 -8.31 -12.11
C HIS A 160 2.51 -9.58 -11.30
N VAL A 161 2.39 -10.75 -11.95
CA VAL A 161 2.20 -12.04 -11.29
C VAL A 161 3.55 -12.67 -10.94
N ASN A 162 4.46 -12.72 -11.89
CA ASN A 162 5.72 -13.43 -11.74
C ASN A 162 6.82 -12.81 -12.61
N CYS A 163 7.53 -11.82 -12.08
CA CYS A 163 8.73 -11.28 -12.72
C CYS A 163 9.97 -11.90 -12.09
N PRO A 164 10.85 -12.59 -12.85
CA PRO A 164 12.05 -13.20 -12.31
C PRO A 164 13.16 -12.20 -12.01
N ASP A 165 13.09 -11.01 -12.60
CA ASP A 165 14.14 -10.00 -12.49
C ASP A 165 13.89 -9.08 -11.27
N PRO A 166 14.91 -8.81 -10.45
CA PRO A 166 14.81 -7.79 -9.40
C PRO A 166 14.57 -6.41 -10.03
N ARG A 167 13.56 -5.70 -9.54
CA ARG A 167 13.20 -4.37 -10.03
C ARG A 167 13.09 -3.41 -8.86
N TYR A 168 13.47 -2.16 -9.08
CA TYR A 168 13.48 -1.13 -8.06
C TYR A 168 13.08 0.22 -8.62
N VAL A 169 12.49 1.05 -7.76
CA VAL A 169 12.44 2.50 -7.93
C VAL A 169 13.32 3.09 -6.84
N LYS A 170 14.54 3.48 -7.16
CA LYS A 170 15.61 3.77 -6.20
C LYS A 170 15.88 2.55 -5.30
N ASP A 171 15.66 2.69 -4.00
CA ASP A 171 15.80 1.65 -2.97
C ASP A 171 14.50 0.91 -2.65
N ILE A 172 13.41 1.27 -3.32
CA ILE A 172 12.09 0.65 -3.12
C ILE A 172 11.95 -0.55 -4.05
N PRO A 173 11.82 -1.79 -3.53
CA PRO A 173 11.67 -2.96 -4.37
C PRO A 173 10.29 -3.00 -5.02
N ILE A 174 10.25 -3.44 -6.28
CA ILE A 174 9.03 -3.80 -6.99
C ILE A 174 8.92 -5.31 -6.96
N VAL A 175 7.97 -5.84 -6.23
CA VAL A 175 7.73 -7.27 -6.12
C VAL A 175 6.49 -7.67 -6.92
N SER A 176 6.55 -8.80 -7.59
CA SER A 176 5.40 -9.41 -8.24
C SER A 176 4.58 -10.22 -7.23
N GLY A 177 3.30 -10.42 -7.52
CA GLY A 177 2.42 -11.27 -6.73
C GLY A 177 0.95 -10.97 -6.96
N GLU A 178 0.11 -11.93 -6.59
CA GLU A 178 -1.35 -11.85 -6.66
C GLU A 178 -1.96 -11.77 -5.27
N THR A 179 -3.18 -11.27 -5.16
CA THR A 179 -3.95 -11.32 -3.91
C THR A 179 -4.30 -12.77 -3.53
N GLY A 180 -4.50 -13.05 -2.25
CA GLY A 180 -4.85 -14.37 -1.75
C GLY A 180 -3.65 -15.18 -1.24
N THR A 181 -3.76 -16.53 -1.32
CA THR A 181 -2.81 -17.48 -0.69
C THR A 181 -2.17 -18.47 -1.66
N GLY A 182 -2.30 -18.27 -2.97
CA GLY A 182 -1.68 -19.11 -3.99
C GLY A 182 -0.14 -19.02 -3.99
N PRO A 183 0.55 -19.83 -4.82
CA PRO A 183 2.01 -19.85 -4.88
C PRO A 183 2.62 -18.51 -5.27
N ASN A 184 1.92 -17.72 -6.07
CA ASN A 184 2.32 -16.38 -6.49
C ASN A 184 1.68 -15.26 -5.63
N ALA A 185 1.18 -15.60 -4.44
CA ALA A 185 0.49 -14.61 -3.61
C ALA A 185 1.45 -13.59 -3.01
N LEU A 186 0.99 -12.34 -2.88
CA LEU A 186 1.71 -11.23 -2.24
C LEU A 186 2.14 -11.56 -0.82
N CYS A 187 1.40 -12.41 -0.11
CA CYS A 187 1.80 -12.87 1.23
C CYS A 187 3.14 -13.63 1.26
N ASN A 188 3.60 -14.16 0.12
CA ASN A 188 4.90 -14.84 0.02
C ASN A 188 6.04 -13.88 -0.38
N THR A 189 5.75 -12.79 -1.07
CA THR A 189 6.76 -11.89 -1.66
C THR A 189 6.96 -10.62 -0.84
N VAL A 190 5.87 -9.96 -0.42
CA VAL A 190 5.92 -8.67 0.29
C VAL A 190 6.62 -8.78 1.66
N PRO A 191 6.29 -9.75 2.55
CA PRO A 191 6.96 -9.85 3.85
C PRO A 191 8.48 -10.08 3.71
N LYS A 192 8.89 -10.84 2.68
CA LYS A 192 10.31 -11.07 2.38
C LYS A 192 11.00 -9.78 1.94
N ALA A 193 10.40 -9.03 1.02
CA ALA A 193 10.95 -7.76 0.56
C ALA A 193 11.08 -6.74 1.71
N LEU A 194 10.09 -6.66 2.60
CA LEU A 194 10.12 -5.77 3.77
C LEU A 194 11.18 -6.14 4.83
N LYS A 195 11.65 -7.39 4.86
CA LYS A 195 12.79 -7.78 5.72
C LYS A 195 14.13 -7.29 5.16
N GLU A 196 14.26 -7.27 3.84
CA GLU A 196 15.49 -6.88 3.15
C GLU A 196 15.59 -5.35 2.98
N HIS A 197 14.48 -4.66 3.01
CA HIS A 197 14.39 -3.21 2.79
C HIS A 197 13.69 -2.51 3.96
N ARG A 198 14.09 -1.27 4.22
CA ARG A 198 13.43 -0.44 5.23
C ARG A 198 12.07 0.04 4.70
N GLY A 199 11.02 -0.60 5.15
CA GLY A 199 9.65 -0.13 4.95
C GLY A 199 9.25 0.91 5.98
#